data_6fb341af20182db64ea3ab08b77e1f57
#
_entry.id   6fb341af20182db64ea3ab08b77e1f57
#
_cell.length_a   1.000
_cell.length_b   1.000
_cell.length_c   1.000
_cell.angle_alpha   90.00
_cell.angle_beta   90.00
_cell.angle_gamma   90.00
#
_symmetry.space_group_name_H-M   'P 1'
#
loop_
_entity.id
_entity.type
_entity.pdbx_description
1 polymer ?
#
loop_
_entity_poly.entity_id
_entity_poly.type
_entity_poly.pdbx_seq_one_letter_code
_entity_poly.pdbx_strand_id
1 'polypeptide(L)'
;TMATDLEFMEFLADQMAGTGEIAYRKMFGEYAVYCGGKVVALVCDNRLFVKPTAAGRAFIGAPVEAPAYPGAKNSFLIEDAFEDREWISELIRITARDLPAPKPKKSKR
;
A
#
# COMPACT_ATOMS: atom_id res chain seq x y z
N THR A 1 5.60 20.67 6.04
CA THR A 1 5.07 19.59 5.24
C THR A 1 5.87 18.34 5.42
N MET A 2 5.21 17.25 5.49
CA MET A 2 5.84 15.99 5.81
C MET A 2 6.16 15.24 4.54
N ALA A 3 7.28 14.58 4.55
CA ALA A 3 7.68 13.73 3.46
C ALA A 3 8.09 12.41 4.06
N THR A 4 7.92 11.35 3.31
CA THR A 4 8.30 10.03 3.78
C THR A 4 9.79 9.81 3.53
N ASP A 5 10.47 9.30 4.53
CA ASP A 5 11.89 8.99 4.40
C ASP A 5 12.09 7.80 3.49
N LEU A 6 13.10 7.89 2.62
CA LEU A 6 13.41 6.79 1.73
C LEU A 6 13.77 5.54 2.50
N GLU A 7 14.45 5.67 3.62
CA GLU A 7 14.82 4.51 4.42
C GLU A 7 13.60 3.74 4.90
N PHE A 8 12.55 4.46 5.29
CA PHE A 8 11.33 3.81 5.71
C PHE A 8 10.67 3.10 4.54
N MET A 9 10.64 3.75 3.38
CA MET A 9 10.07 3.13 2.19
C MET A 9 10.83 1.87 1.81
N GLU A 10 12.15 1.93 1.88
CA GLU A 10 12.96 0.76 1.53
C GLU A 10 12.74 -0.37 2.52
N PHE A 11 12.59 -0.03 3.79
CA PHE A 11 12.28 -1.05 4.78
C PHE A 11 10.95 -1.74 4.47
N LEU A 12 9.93 -0.96 4.14
CA LEU A 12 8.63 -1.54 3.82
C LEU A 12 8.71 -2.40 2.56
N ALA A 13 9.40 -1.92 1.54
CA ALA A 13 9.54 -2.71 0.31
C ALA A 13 10.22 -4.04 0.58
N ASP A 14 11.22 -4.04 1.44
CA ASP A 14 11.91 -5.27 1.80
C ASP A 14 10.96 -6.21 2.55
N GLN A 15 10.16 -5.67 3.46
CA GLN A 15 9.20 -6.49 4.20
C GLN A 15 8.17 -7.13 3.28
N MET A 16 7.82 -6.46 2.20
CA MET A 16 6.81 -6.95 1.25
C MET A 16 7.39 -7.75 0.10
N ALA A 17 8.70 -7.90 0.05
CA ALA A 17 9.35 -8.47 -1.14
C ALA A 17 8.88 -9.88 -1.47
N GLY A 18 8.44 -10.62 -0.47
CA GLY A 18 7.98 -11.99 -0.69
C GLY A 18 6.63 -12.10 -1.39
N THR A 19 5.94 -10.98 -1.61
CA THR A 19 4.63 -11.05 -2.25
C THR A 19 4.70 -11.16 -3.77
N GLY A 20 5.87 -10.95 -4.35
CA GLY A 20 6.03 -10.98 -5.80
C GLY A 20 6.57 -9.67 -6.31
N GLU A 21 5.92 -9.10 -7.30
CA GLU A 21 6.42 -7.90 -7.96
C GLU A 21 6.06 -6.65 -7.18
N ILE A 22 6.92 -6.28 -6.26
CA ILE A 22 6.74 -5.05 -5.50
C ILE A 22 7.58 -3.95 -6.13
N ALA A 23 6.97 -2.79 -6.32
CA ALA A 23 7.66 -1.61 -6.80
C ALA A 23 7.08 -0.40 -6.08
N TYR A 24 7.83 0.69 -6.08
CA TYR A 24 7.29 1.92 -5.53
C TYR A 24 7.76 3.10 -6.36
N ARG A 25 6.97 4.18 -6.30
CA ARG A 25 7.30 5.41 -7.01
C ARG A 25 7.12 6.58 -6.08
N LYS A 26 8.06 7.49 -6.13
CA LYS A 26 7.95 8.71 -5.35
C LYS A 26 7.04 9.69 -6.07
N MET A 27 6.12 10.29 -5.32
CA MET A 27 5.21 11.29 -5.86
C MET A 27 5.02 12.37 -4.82
N PHE A 28 5.43 13.58 -5.13
CA PHE A 28 5.23 14.73 -4.24
C PHE A 28 5.78 14.48 -2.84
N GLY A 29 6.94 13.81 -2.75
CA GLY A 29 7.56 13.56 -1.47
C GLY A 29 7.05 12.32 -0.74
N GLU A 30 6.00 11.70 -1.26
CA GLU A 30 5.44 10.49 -0.70
C GLU A 30 5.62 9.34 -1.70
N TYR A 31 5.12 8.15 -1.35
CA TYR A 31 5.33 7.00 -2.21
C TYR A 31 4.05 6.25 -2.46
N ALA A 32 3.91 5.74 -3.68
CA ALA A 32 2.87 4.78 -4.02
C ALA A 32 3.54 3.42 -4.17
N VAL A 33 2.91 2.39 -3.61
CA VAL A 33 3.44 1.02 -3.66
C VAL A 33 2.59 0.21 -4.60
N TYR A 34 3.26 -0.50 -5.50
CA TYR A 34 2.60 -1.31 -6.51
C TYR A 34 2.91 -2.78 -6.28
N CYS A 35 1.93 -3.62 -6.57
CA CYS A 35 2.13 -5.07 -6.58
C CYS A 35 1.51 -5.58 -7.86
N GLY A 36 2.34 -6.12 -8.74
CA GLY A 36 1.84 -6.59 -10.03
C GLY A 36 1.18 -5.50 -10.86
N GLY A 37 1.66 -4.26 -10.73
CA GLY A 37 1.11 -3.14 -11.47
C GLY A 37 -0.08 -2.46 -10.84
N LYS A 38 -0.60 -2.99 -9.74
CA LYS A 38 -1.72 -2.38 -9.04
C LYS A 38 -1.21 -1.57 -7.87
N VAL A 39 -1.77 -0.39 -7.66
CA VAL A 39 -1.43 0.40 -6.47
C VAL A 39 -2.12 -0.25 -5.29
N VAL A 40 -1.33 -0.81 -4.38
CA VAL A 40 -1.89 -1.50 -3.22
C VAL A 40 -1.78 -0.68 -1.94
N ALA A 41 -0.89 0.29 -1.91
CA ALA A 41 -0.69 1.06 -0.69
C ALA A 41 -0.06 2.40 -1.01
N LEU A 42 -0.18 3.31 -0.06
CA LEU A 42 0.50 4.60 -0.10
C LEU A 42 1.32 4.71 1.17
N VAL A 43 2.48 5.34 1.07
CA VAL A 43 3.32 5.60 2.23
C VAL A 43 3.46 7.11 2.32
N CYS A 44 2.79 7.68 3.30
CA CYS A 44 2.70 9.12 3.45
C CYS A 44 3.03 9.49 4.89
N ASP A 45 3.90 10.49 5.06
CA ASP A 45 4.25 10.97 6.39
C ASP A 45 4.77 9.84 7.27
N ASN A 46 5.59 8.98 6.68
CA ASN A 46 6.19 7.82 7.37
C ASN A 46 5.13 6.89 7.96
N ARG A 47 4.00 6.74 7.25
CA ARG A 47 2.94 5.83 7.65
C ARG A 47 2.51 5.01 6.46
N LEU A 48 2.14 3.77 6.72
CA LEU A 48 1.69 2.86 5.68
C LEU A 48 0.17 2.83 5.65
N PHE A 49 -0.40 3.12 4.48
CA PHE A 49 -1.84 3.08 4.25
C PHE A 49 -2.12 2.08 3.15
N VAL A 50 -2.79 0.98 3.49
CA VAL A 50 -3.08 -0.08 2.54
C VAL A 50 -4.48 0.12 1.99
N LYS A 51 -4.64 -0.04 0.68
CA LYS A 51 -5.93 0.14 0.04
C LYS A 51 -6.96 -0.80 0.66
N PRO A 52 -8.18 -0.31 0.92
CA PRO A 52 -9.17 -1.13 1.60
C PRO A 52 -9.80 -2.13 0.63
N THR A 53 -9.90 -3.36 1.09
CA THR A 53 -10.64 -4.42 0.40
C THR A 53 -11.41 -5.19 1.46
N ALA A 54 -12.47 -5.89 1.02
CA ALA A 54 -13.24 -6.68 1.97
C ALA A 54 -12.40 -7.80 2.58
N ALA A 55 -11.59 -8.47 1.76
CA ALA A 55 -10.75 -9.54 2.27
C ALA A 55 -9.64 -9.01 3.17
N GLY A 56 -9.11 -7.83 2.85
CA GLY A 56 -8.11 -7.21 3.72
C GLY A 56 -8.70 -6.85 5.07
N ARG A 57 -9.91 -6.32 5.08
CA ARG A 57 -10.58 -6.00 6.34
C ARG A 57 -10.77 -7.25 7.18
N ALA A 58 -11.18 -8.34 6.54
CA ALA A 58 -11.38 -9.58 7.28
C ALA A 58 -10.06 -10.11 7.84
N PHE A 59 -8.99 -9.97 7.07
CA PHE A 59 -7.68 -10.43 7.50
C PHE A 59 -7.17 -9.64 8.70
N ILE A 60 -7.35 -8.32 8.67
CA ILE A 60 -6.87 -7.48 9.78
C ILE A 60 -7.76 -7.64 11.00
N GLY A 61 -9.06 -7.77 10.79
CA GLY A 61 -10.02 -7.94 11.87
C GLY A 61 -10.68 -6.64 12.28
N ALA A 62 -9.93 -5.72 12.83
CA ALA A 62 -10.44 -4.43 13.25
C ALA A 62 -9.48 -3.33 12.79
N PRO A 63 -9.47 -3.04 11.50
CA PRO A 63 -8.49 -2.08 10.98
C PRO A 63 -8.77 -0.66 11.43
N VAL A 64 -7.70 0.10 11.62
CA VAL A 64 -7.80 1.53 11.79
C VAL A 64 -7.86 2.14 10.40
N GLU A 65 -8.80 3.04 10.18
CA GLU A 65 -8.94 3.67 8.88
C GLU A 65 -8.65 5.15 8.99
N ALA A 66 -7.93 5.66 8.02
CA ALA A 66 -7.58 7.07 7.98
C ALA A 66 -7.23 7.46 6.55
N PRO A 67 -7.40 8.73 6.20
CA PRO A 67 -6.97 9.17 4.88
C PRO A 67 -5.46 9.31 4.83
N ALA A 68 -4.87 8.90 3.73
CA ALA A 68 -3.43 9.00 3.56
C ALA A 68 -2.97 10.44 3.41
N TYR A 69 -3.84 11.29 2.92
CA TYR A 69 -3.56 12.71 2.77
C TYR A 69 -4.90 13.45 2.80
N PRO A 70 -4.88 14.76 3.01
CA PRO A 70 -6.15 15.50 3.10
C PRO A 70 -6.99 15.34 1.83
N GLY A 71 -8.25 14.98 2.02
CA GLY A 71 -9.17 14.79 0.92
C GLY A 71 -9.20 13.38 0.36
N ALA A 72 -8.29 12.51 0.79
CA ALA A 72 -8.28 11.14 0.31
C ALA A 72 -9.37 10.32 1.00
N LYS A 73 -9.80 9.25 0.34
CA LYS A 73 -10.66 8.29 0.98
C LYS A 73 -9.87 7.53 2.02
N ASN A 74 -10.58 6.96 3.00
CA ASN A 74 -9.91 6.21 4.05
C ASN A 74 -9.24 4.97 3.49
N SER A 75 -8.08 4.68 4.06
CA SER A 75 -7.35 3.45 3.80
C SER A 75 -7.07 2.79 5.14
N PHE A 76 -6.58 1.56 5.11
CA PHE A 76 -6.21 0.88 6.35
C PHE A 76 -4.85 1.37 6.81
N LEU A 77 -4.80 2.04 7.95
CA LEU A 77 -3.54 2.52 8.51
C LEU A 77 -2.89 1.37 9.27
N ILE A 78 -1.69 1.02 8.84
CA ILE A 78 -0.91 -0.04 9.49
C ILE A 78 0.22 0.62 10.26
N GLU A 79 0.17 0.55 11.58
CA GLU A 79 1.09 1.35 12.39
C GLU A 79 2.35 0.59 12.80
N ASP A 80 2.25 -0.70 13.10
CA ASP A 80 3.45 -1.45 13.45
C ASP A 80 3.41 -2.90 13.02
N ALA A 81 2.26 -3.39 12.57
CA ALA A 81 2.17 -4.78 12.13
C ALA A 81 3.01 -5.05 10.89
N PHE A 82 3.43 -4.01 10.17
CA PHE A 82 4.30 -4.19 9.01
C PHE A 82 5.67 -4.73 9.41
N GLU A 83 6.00 -4.73 10.70
CA GLU A 83 7.26 -5.33 11.14
C GLU A 83 7.21 -6.85 11.08
N ASP A 84 6.02 -7.42 11.03
CA ASP A 84 5.87 -8.86 10.82
C ASP A 84 5.86 -9.11 9.31
N ARG A 85 6.99 -9.59 8.80
CA ARG A 85 7.16 -9.75 7.36
C ARG A 85 6.09 -10.65 6.74
N GLU A 86 5.76 -11.75 7.41
CA GLU A 86 4.77 -12.66 6.85
C GLU A 86 3.37 -12.05 6.86
N TRP A 87 3.05 -11.33 7.92
CA TRP A 87 1.74 -10.71 8.04
C TRP A 87 1.52 -9.66 6.96
N ILE A 88 2.49 -8.75 6.81
CA ILE A 88 2.33 -7.67 5.84
C ILE A 88 2.36 -8.22 4.41
N SER A 89 3.19 -9.24 4.16
CA SER A 89 3.21 -9.84 2.83
C SER A 89 1.87 -10.47 2.49
N GLU A 90 1.24 -11.11 3.45
CA GLU A 90 -0.06 -11.73 3.20
C GLU A 90 -1.13 -10.66 2.96
N LEU A 91 -1.11 -9.59 3.74
CA LEU A 91 -2.07 -8.50 3.53
C LEU A 91 -1.92 -7.91 2.13
N ILE A 92 -0.69 -7.70 1.69
CA ILE A 92 -0.46 -7.14 0.37
C ILE A 92 -0.92 -8.10 -0.72
N ARG A 93 -0.69 -9.42 -0.56
CA ARG A 93 -1.19 -10.42 -1.51
C ARG A 93 -2.70 -10.37 -1.61
N ILE A 94 -3.35 -10.34 -0.47
CA ILE A 94 -4.82 -10.28 -0.42
C ILE A 94 -5.32 -9.03 -1.11
N THR A 95 -4.67 -7.90 -0.82
CA THR A 95 -5.07 -6.62 -1.40
C THR A 95 -4.92 -6.64 -2.91
N ALA A 96 -3.77 -7.11 -3.39
CA ALA A 96 -3.53 -7.15 -4.83
C ALA A 96 -4.52 -8.06 -5.53
N ARG A 97 -4.87 -9.18 -4.91
CA ARG A 97 -5.81 -10.13 -5.50
C ARG A 97 -7.20 -9.54 -5.61
N ASP A 98 -7.62 -8.78 -4.60
CA ASP A 98 -8.98 -8.27 -4.57
C ASP A 98 -9.18 -6.98 -5.35
N LEU A 99 -8.11 -6.21 -5.57
CA LEU A 99 -8.25 -4.99 -6.34
C LEU A 99 -8.43 -5.32 -7.81
N PRO A 100 -9.22 -4.51 -8.52
CA PRO A 100 -9.38 -4.76 -9.94
C PRO A 100 -8.08 -4.51 -10.68
N ALA A 101 -7.94 -5.17 -11.82
CA ALA A 101 -6.77 -4.94 -12.65
C ALA A 101 -6.73 -3.48 -13.08
N PRO A 102 -5.53 -2.93 -13.30
CA PRO A 102 -5.45 -1.55 -13.79
C PRO A 102 -6.17 -1.44 -15.12
N LYS A 103 -6.87 -0.34 -15.30
CA LYS A 103 -7.52 -0.11 -16.58
C LYS A 103 -6.46 0.11 -17.64
N PRO A 104 -6.60 -0.52 -18.78
CA PRO A 104 -5.65 -0.25 -19.85
C PRO A 104 -5.77 1.20 -20.27
N LYS A 105 -4.66 1.75 -20.67
CA LYS A 105 -4.69 3.09 -21.20
C LYS A 105 -5.53 3.15 -22.43
N LYS A 106 -6.33 4.17 -22.52
CA LYS A 106 -7.08 4.37 -23.73
C LYS A 106 -6.14 4.60 -24.87
N SER A 107 -6.33 3.84 -25.88
CA SER A 107 -5.52 3.97 -27.05
C SER A 107 -5.98 5.21 -27.82
N LYS A 108 -5.05 5.99 -28.26
CA LYS A 108 -5.38 7.09 -29.12
C LYS A 108 -5.51 6.61 -30.52
N ARG A 109 -6.49 7.07 -31.18
CA ARG A 109 -6.69 6.62 -32.55
C ARG A 109 -6.47 7.74 -33.49
#